data_c86cf173d0f71c3d6d691cd265b6442e
#
_entry.id   c86cf173d0f71c3d6d691cd265b6442e
#
_cell.length_a   1.000
_cell.length_b   1.000
_cell.length_c   1.000
_cell.angle_alpha   90.00
_cell.angle_beta   90.00
_cell.angle_gamma   90.00
#
_symmetry.space_group_name_H-M   'P 1'
#
loop_
_entity.id
_entity.type
_entity.pdbx_description
1 polymer ?
#
loop_
_entity_poly.entity_id
_entity_poly.type
_entity_poly.pdbx_seq_one_letter_code
_entity_poly.pdbx_strand_id
1 'polypeptide(L)'
;MSTLSQPPRTYNQNHVPRRYTPGKRRVSIYWTWSYPWESNRDTSELDNRFSTMTEVRRVAWPAYEGAEWDEKHFLQGISGTLELFHRSTLAFQKVAGEVTGHPVAVFQRIDQAGYKVPINERVLTDTDTLMVFGLDHLVSEQEAAPEEIAAVREWLQREGTCLLLGPHHDVGFTEDLKQRQQEYLHHGDALVPRQQRFGQYTRSMMKGLGVPVINQYGLRPALVKGTRQIAPLTINRDLDILELLNGVSTFNFHPHLPHYALTTEDTKSVHVLTRQPIDLERPHPFVEAGTTEFNSCIWMPSTTRRAGHILLADSTIFTTLFGGVASLETFWKNLATMPLTSKVQPRSTQAVA
;
A
#
# COMPACT_ATOMS: atom_id res chain seq x y z
N MET A 1 -26.85 4.07 -37.39
CA MET A 1 -26.09 2.96 -36.84
C MET A 1 -26.00 3.18 -35.35
N SER A 2 -26.72 2.36 -34.56
CA SER A 2 -26.75 2.48 -33.11
C SER A 2 -25.41 1.97 -32.59
N THR A 3 -24.62 2.84 -32.02
CA THR A 3 -23.44 2.45 -31.22
C THR A 3 -23.98 1.77 -29.97
N LEU A 4 -24.06 0.47 -29.99
CA LEU A 4 -24.23 -0.32 -28.77
C LEU A 4 -23.08 0.05 -27.86
N SER A 5 -23.38 0.86 -26.85
CA SER A 5 -22.43 1.09 -25.77
C SER A 5 -22.14 -0.27 -25.15
N GLN A 6 -20.92 -0.79 -25.36
CA GLN A 6 -20.51 -1.98 -24.64
C GLN A 6 -20.63 -1.67 -23.15
N PRO A 7 -21.23 -2.56 -22.36
CA PRO A 7 -21.22 -2.40 -20.92
C PRO A 7 -19.77 -2.28 -20.45
N PRO A 8 -19.47 -1.44 -19.46
CA PRO A 8 -18.12 -1.30 -18.95
C PRO A 8 -17.57 -2.70 -18.65
N ARG A 9 -16.42 -3.03 -19.24
CA ARG A 9 -15.78 -4.32 -19.02
C ARG A 9 -15.38 -4.40 -17.54
N THR A 10 -16.13 -5.17 -16.79
CA THR A 10 -15.88 -5.39 -15.37
C THR A 10 -14.89 -6.52 -15.20
N TYR A 11 -13.62 -6.22 -15.43
CA TYR A 11 -12.54 -7.16 -15.16
C TYR A 11 -12.44 -7.38 -13.66
N ASN A 12 -12.06 -8.59 -13.25
CA ASN A 12 -11.95 -9.03 -11.87
C ASN A 12 -13.28 -9.14 -11.10
N GLN A 13 -14.38 -9.18 -11.79
CA GLN A 13 -15.63 -9.54 -11.16
C GLN A 13 -15.87 -11.03 -11.30
N ASN A 14 -15.70 -11.75 -10.21
CA ASN A 14 -16.27 -13.06 -10.10
C ASN A 14 -17.80 -12.93 -10.16
N HIS A 15 -18.40 -13.33 -11.25
CA HIS A 15 -19.86 -13.45 -11.37
C HIS A 15 -20.42 -14.59 -10.51
N VAL A 16 -19.54 -15.41 -9.94
CA VAL A 16 -19.92 -16.47 -9.01
C VAL A 16 -20.14 -15.84 -7.64
N PRO A 17 -21.30 -16.07 -7.00
CA PRO A 17 -21.55 -15.59 -5.66
C PRO A 17 -20.42 -16.06 -4.72
N ARG A 18 -19.80 -15.13 -4.03
CA ARG A 18 -18.75 -15.45 -3.08
C ARG A 18 -19.38 -16.15 -1.88
N ARG A 19 -18.77 -17.25 -1.47
CA ARG A 19 -19.17 -17.93 -0.24
C ARG A 19 -18.23 -17.49 0.87
N TYR A 20 -18.79 -16.88 1.90
CA TYR A 20 -18.05 -16.44 3.06
C TYR A 20 -18.33 -17.35 4.25
N THR A 21 -17.31 -17.56 5.07
CA THR A 21 -17.44 -18.25 6.33
C THR A 21 -18.11 -17.30 7.35
N PRO A 22 -19.26 -17.67 7.92
CA PRO A 22 -19.95 -16.80 8.87
C PRO A 22 -19.06 -16.42 10.06
N GLY A 23 -19.14 -15.15 10.47
CA GLY A 23 -18.36 -14.61 11.59
C GLY A 23 -16.87 -14.43 11.33
N LYS A 24 -16.41 -14.69 10.11
CA LYS A 24 -15.03 -14.43 9.68
C LYS A 24 -14.94 -13.17 8.85
N ARG A 25 -13.79 -12.48 8.97
CA ARG A 25 -13.52 -11.21 8.29
C ARG A 25 -13.37 -11.42 6.78
N ARG A 26 -14.03 -10.58 6.00
CA ARG A 26 -13.94 -10.55 4.53
C ARG A 26 -12.91 -9.51 4.13
N VAL A 27 -11.82 -9.96 3.52
CA VAL A 27 -10.70 -9.12 3.08
C VAL A 27 -10.76 -8.92 1.58
N SER A 28 -10.61 -7.68 1.13
CA SER A 28 -10.53 -7.32 -0.28
C SER A 28 -9.29 -6.48 -0.53
N ILE A 29 -8.57 -6.77 -1.61
CA ILE A 29 -7.47 -5.98 -2.14
C ILE A 29 -8.00 -5.14 -3.30
N TYR A 30 -7.65 -3.88 -3.31
CA TYR A 30 -7.95 -2.95 -4.40
C TYR A 30 -6.63 -2.33 -4.88
N TRP A 31 -6.19 -2.76 -6.05
CA TRP A 31 -5.00 -2.25 -6.69
C TRP A 31 -5.32 -1.03 -7.52
N THR A 32 -4.59 0.06 -7.29
CA THR A 32 -4.50 1.16 -8.25
C THR A 32 -3.13 1.12 -8.91
N TRP A 33 -3.11 1.12 -10.22
CA TRP A 33 -1.90 0.96 -10.96
C TRP A 33 -1.92 1.81 -12.23
N SER A 34 -0.76 2.29 -12.65
CA SER A 34 -0.59 2.98 -13.91
C SER A 34 0.65 2.47 -14.61
N TYR A 35 0.57 2.41 -15.92
CA TYR A 35 1.70 2.10 -16.75
C TYR A 35 2.26 3.39 -17.35
N PRO A 36 3.57 3.54 -17.49
CA PRO A 36 4.19 4.77 -17.97
C PRO A 36 3.62 5.29 -19.29
N TRP A 37 3.35 4.39 -20.21
CA TRP A 37 2.82 4.69 -21.53
C TRP A 37 1.44 5.34 -21.51
N GLU A 38 0.67 5.11 -20.47
CA GLU A 38 -0.67 5.68 -20.29
C GLU A 38 -0.66 7.20 -20.14
N SER A 39 0.48 7.78 -19.87
CA SER A 39 0.60 9.23 -19.67
C SER A 39 0.84 10.03 -20.95
N ASN A 40 0.83 9.41 -22.13
CA ASN A 40 1.20 10.04 -23.42
C ASN A 40 2.58 10.75 -23.36
N ARG A 41 3.50 10.23 -22.57
CA ARG A 41 4.83 10.80 -22.37
C ARG A 41 5.86 10.05 -23.19
N ASP A 42 6.94 10.74 -23.53
CA ASP A 42 8.08 10.11 -24.19
C ASP A 42 8.64 8.93 -23.37
N THR A 43 8.97 7.83 -24.03
CA THR A 43 9.50 6.62 -23.40
C THR A 43 10.78 6.87 -22.62
N SER A 44 11.63 7.79 -23.08
CA SER A 44 12.85 8.17 -22.36
C SER A 44 12.55 8.86 -21.03
N GLU A 45 11.45 9.60 -20.96
CA GLU A 45 10.96 10.17 -19.70
C GLU A 45 10.45 9.11 -18.74
N LEU A 46 9.90 8.05 -19.31
CA LEU A 46 9.26 6.96 -18.57
C LEU A 46 10.29 6.01 -17.98
N ASP A 47 11.31 5.66 -18.75
CA ASP A 47 12.40 4.80 -18.28
C ASP A 47 13.09 5.38 -17.03
N ASN A 48 13.25 6.68 -16.98
CA ASN A 48 13.84 7.36 -15.84
C ASN A 48 12.90 7.48 -14.62
N ARG A 49 11.58 7.38 -14.83
CA ARG A 49 10.58 7.51 -13.75
C ARG A 49 10.12 6.20 -13.16
N PHE A 50 10.28 5.14 -13.93
CA PHE A 50 9.72 3.82 -13.62
C PHE A 50 10.78 2.73 -13.74
N SER A 51 12.02 3.05 -13.42
CA SER A 51 13.13 2.10 -13.43
C SER A 51 12.77 0.80 -12.72
N THR A 52 12.16 0.90 -11.55
CA THR A 52 11.71 -0.28 -10.78
C THR A 52 10.70 -1.12 -11.56
N MET A 53 9.75 -0.49 -12.27
CA MET A 53 8.76 -1.22 -13.07
C MET A 53 9.39 -1.84 -14.31
N THR A 54 10.34 -1.16 -14.94
CA THR A 54 11.11 -1.68 -16.07
C THR A 54 12.02 -2.82 -15.63
N GLU A 55 12.69 -2.71 -14.49
CA GLU A 55 13.51 -3.77 -13.90
C GLU A 55 12.68 -5.00 -13.55
N VAL A 56 11.54 -4.81 -12.93
CA VAL A 56 10.60 -5.90 -12.61
C VAL A 56 10.17 -6.62 -13.89
N ARG A 57 9.89 -5.88 -14.97
CA ARG A 57 9.56 -6.46 -16.26
C ARG A 57 10.73 -7.25 -16.84
N ARG A 58 11.93 -6.71 -16.81
CA ARG A 58 13.14 -7.39 -17.29
C ARG A 58 13.40 -8.70 -16.53
N VAL A 59 13.28 -8.67 -15.21
CA VAL A 59 13.50 -9.84 -14.38
C VAL A 59 12.41 -10.89 -14.57
N ALA A 60 11.16 -10.48 -14.61
CA ALA A 60 10.03 -11.40 -14.72
C ALA A 60 9.78 -11.91 -16.15
N TRP A 61 10.10 -11.07 -17.15
CA TRP A 61 9.87 -11.38 -18.58
C TRP A 61 11.05 -10.95 -19.44
N PRO A 62 12.18 -11.60 -19.35
CA PRO A 62 13.38 -11.24 -20.12
C PRO A 62 13.18 -11.35 -21.64
N ALA A 63 12.20 -12.11 -22.10
CA ALA A 63 11.85 -12.19 -23.52
C ALA A 63 11.37 -10.86 -24.14
N TYR A 64 10.97 -9.90 -23.30
CA TYR A 64 10.58 -8.55 -23.73
C TYR A 64 11.73 -7.53 -23.65
N GLU A 65 12.90 -7.97 -23.24
CA GLU A 65 14.08 -7.11 -23.22
C GLU A 65 14.45 -6.71 -24.64
N GLY A 66 14.53 -5.40 -24.90
CA GLY A 66 14.76 -4.87 -26.25
C GLY A 66 13.53 -4.83 -27.16
N ALA A 67 12.34 -5.19 -26.67
CA ALA A 67 11.11 -5.02 -27.43
C ALA A 67 10.81 -3.52 -27.64
N GLU A 68 10.46 -3.17 -28.87
CA GLU A 68 9.99 -1.84 -29.18
C GLU A 68 8.66 -1.54 -28.43
N TRP A 69 8.46 -0.29 -28.08
CA TRP A 69 7.28 0.18 -27.36
C TRP A 69 6.11 0.41 -28.33
N ASP A 70 5.66 -0.64 -28.99
CA ASP A 70 4.43 -0.62 -29.75
C ASP A 70 3.23 -1.03 -28.90
N GLU A 71 2.00 -0.84 -29.42
CA GLU A 71 0.76 -1.16 -28.72
C GLU A 71 0.70 -2.61 -28.24
N LYS A 72 1.22 -3.54 -29.03
CA LYS A 72 1.22 -4.97 -28.69
C LYS A 72 2.13 -5.25 -27.49
N HIS A 73 3.35 -4.73 -27.51
CA HIS A 73 4.32 -4.90 -26.43
C HIS A 73 3.87 -4.16 -25.16
N PHE A 74 3.21 -3.02 -25.33
CA PHE A 74 2.57 -2.29 -24.25
C PHE A 74 1.53 -3.13 -23.51
N LEU A 75 0.58 -3.72 -24.23
CA LEU A 75 -0.47 -4.55 -23.62
C LEU A 75 0.12 -5.79 -22.93
N GLN A 76 1.14 -6.40 -23.51
CA GLN A 76 1.83 -7.52 -22.87
C GLN A 76 2.58 -7.09 -21.61
N GLY A 77 3.21 -5.93 -21.62
CA GLY A 77 3.88 -5.36 -20.45
C GLY A 77 2.93 -5.10 -19.29
N ILE A 78 1.76 -4.52 -19.55
CA ILE A 78 0.71 -4.33 -18.54
C ILE A 78 0.27 -5.66 -17.96
N SER A 79 -0.10 -6.61 -18.79
CA SER A 79 -0.58 -7.93 -18.35
C SER A 79 0.45 -8.63 -17.47
N GLY A 80 1.72 -8.58 -17.89
CA GLY A 80 2.82 -9.18 -17.16
C GLY A 80 3.04 -8.52 -15.79
N THR A 81 2.97 -7.21 -15.71
CA THR A 81 3.15 -6.49 -14.45
C THR A 81 1.97 -6.72 -13.50
N LEU A 82 0.75 -6.73 -14.02
CA LEU A 82 -0.44 -7.07 -13.23
C LEU A 82 -0.35 -8.49 -12.68
N GLU A 83 0.13 -9.45 -13.47
CA GLU A 83 0.36 -10.81 -13.02
C GLU A 83 1.44 -10.88 -11.92
N LEU A 84 2.53 -10.11 -12.05
CA LEU A 84 3.57 -10.04 -11.04
C LEU A 84 3.01 -9.54 -9.71
N PHE A 85 2.28 -8.42 -9.70
CA PHE A 85 1.68 -7.89 -8.49
C PHE A 85 0.66 -8.84 -7.89
N HIS A 86 -0.14 -9.49 -8.73
CA HIS A 86 -1.06 -10.52 -8.25
C HIS A 86 -0.28 -11.65 -7.57
N ARG A 87 0.73 -12.21 -8.23
CA ARG A 87 1.59 -13.27 -7.67
C ARG A 87 2.32 -12.84 -6.41
N SER A 88 2.79 -11.60 -6.35
CA SER A 88 3.51 -11.09 -5.19
C SER A 88 2.67 -11.09 -3.92
N THR A 89 1.35 -10.95 -4.02
CA THR A 89 0.42 -10.98 -2.89
C THR A 89 -0.21 -12.35 -2.66
N LEU A 90 0.12 -13.38 -3.45
CA LEU A 90 -0.48 -14.72 -3.27
C LEU A 90 -0.21 -15.31 -1.89
N ALA A 91 0.96 -15.08 -1.33
CA ALA A 91 1.28 -15.55 0.02
C ALA A 91 0.35 -14.91 1.07
N PHE A 92 0.14 -13.58 0.99
CA PHE A 92 -0.82 -12.89 1.83
C PHE A 92 -2.25 -13.43 1.61
N GLN A 93 -2.68 -13.57 0.36
CA GLN A 93 -4.01 -14.10 0.03
C GLN A 93 -4.22 -15.50 0.59
N LYS A 94 -3.18 -16.36 0.51
CA LYS A 94 -3.21 -17.71 1.09
C LYS A 94 -3.37 -17.64 2.62
N VAL A 95 -2.52 -16.89 3.30
CA VAL A 95 -2.56 -16.74 4.76
C VAL A 95 -3.92 -16.19 5.23
N ALA A 96 -4.40 -15.13 4.60
CA ALA A 96 -5.70 -14.54 4.91
C ALA A 96 -6.84 -15.53 4.62
N GLY A 97 -6.79 -16.24 3.50
CA GLY A 97 -7.78 -17.26 3.13
C GLY A 97 -7.82 -18.43 4.12
N GLU A 98 -6.67 -18.89 4.61
CA GLU A 98 -6.59 -19.97 5.60
C GLU A 98 -7.23 -19.58 6.93
N VAL A 99 -6.99 -18.35 7.43
CA VAL A 99 -7.54 -17.91 8.72
C VAL A 99 -9.00 -17.45 8.64
N THR A 100 -9.46 -17.01 7.47
CA THR A 100 -10.86 -16.57 7.25
C THR A 100 -11.74 -17.69 6.70
N GLY A 101 -11.16 -18.75 6.10
CA GLY A 101 -11.88 -19.85 5.49
C GLY A 101 -12.52 -19.51 4.15
N HIS A 102 -12.15 -18.41 3.51
CA HIS A 102 -12.61 -18.01 2.19
C HIS A 102 -11.57 -17.14 1.45
N PRO A 103 -11.57 -17.11 0.11
CA PRO A 103 -10.57 -16.40 -0.65
C PRO A 103 -10.67 -14.87 -0.50
N VAL A 104 -9.53 -14.19 -0.60
CA VAL A 104 -9.44 -12.73 -0.69
C VAL A 104 -9.96 -12.27 -2.06
N ALA A 105 -10.79 -11.24 -2.06
CA ALA A 105 -11.22 -10.60 -3.30
C ALA A 105 -10.13 -9.64 -3.81
N VAL A 106 -9.88 -9.65 -5.10
CA VAL A 106 -8.89 -8.76 -5.73
C VAL A 106 -9.57 -7.94 -6.83
N PHE A 107 -9.50 -6.62 -6.70
CA PHE A 107 -9.94 -5.65 -7.69
C PHE A 107 -8.72 -4.91 -8.23
N GLN A 108 -8.77 -4.54 -9.50
CA GLN A 108 -7.70 -3.77 -10.14
C GLN A 108 -8.29 -2.56 -10.83
N ARG A 109 -7.62 -1.43 -10.74
CA ARG A 109 -7.98 -0.19 -11.39
C ARG A 109 -6.82 0.36 -12.19
N ILE A 110 -7.04 0.60 -13.48
CA ILE A 110 -6.12 1.23 -14.43
C ILE A 110 -6.96 2.16 -15.28
N ASP A 111 -7.07 3.41 -14.88
CA ASP A 111 -8.03 4.35 -15.49
C ASP A 111 -7.78 4.57 -16.97
N GLN A 112 -6.53 4.76 -17.36
CA GLN A 112 -6.19 5.07 -18.74
C GLN A 112 -6.25 3.85 -19.67
N ALA A 113 -6.14 2.65 -19.12
CA ALA A 113 -6.41 1.43 -19.89
C ALA A 113 -7.90 1.08 -19.96
N GLY A 114 -8.78 1.94 -19.47
CA GLY A 114 -10.23 1.76 -19.48
C GLY A 114 -10.76 0.77 -18.42
N TYR A 115 -9.91 0.31 -17.50
CA TYR A 115 -10.28 -0.58 -16.39
C TYR A 115 -10.66 0.22 -15.14
N LYS A 116 -11.67 1.07 -15.29
CA LYS A 116 -12.18 1.90 -14.22
C LYS A 116 -13.18 1.10 -13.39
N VAL A 117 -12.73 0.54 -12.26
CA VAL A 117 -13.59 -0.14 -11.29
C VAL A 117 -13.73 0.79 -10.09
N PRO A 118 -14.81 1.59 -9.99
CA PRO A 118 -14.96 2.51 -8.87
C PRO A 118 -15.18 1.76 -7.55
N ILE A 119 -14.66 2.31 -6.46
CA ILE A 119 -15.01 1.83 -5.12
C ILE A 119 -16.42 2.27 -4.82
N ASN A 120 -17.35 1.34 -4.90
CA ASN A 120 -18.77 1.54 -4.65
C ASN A 120 -19.35 0.35 -3.88
N GLU A 121 -20.66 0.28 -3.78
CA GLU A 121 -21.38 -0.79 -3.09
C GLU A 121 -20.93 -2.20 -3.53
N ARG A 122 -20.63 -2.42 -4.82
CA ARG A 122 -20.18 -3.73 -5.34
C ARG A 122 -18.84 -4.19 -4.74
N VAL A 123 -17.95 -3.25 -4.39
CA VAL A 123 -16.68 -3.53 -3.72
C VAL A 123 -16.90 -3.65 -2.22
N LEU A 124 -17.76 -2.80 -1.64
CA LEU A 124 -17.85 -2.56 -0.21
C LEU A 124 -18.83 -3.47 0.53
N THR A 125 -19.91 -3.95 -0.14
CA THR A 125 -20.95 -4.75 0.53
C THR A 125 -20.39 -6.01 1.19
N ASP A 126 -19.53 -6.73 0.48
CA ASP A 126 -18.91 -7.97 0.94
C ASP A 126 -17.47 -7.78 1.43
N THR A 127 -17.18 -6.63 2.04
CA THR A 127 -15.83 -6.28 2.49
C THR A 127 -15.88 -5.77 3.93
N ASP A 128 -15.04 -6.33 4.79
CA ASP A 128 -14.82 -5.85 6.17
C ASP A 128 -13.44 -5.18 6.29
N THR A 129 -12.44 -5.67 5.55
CA THR A 129 -11.15 -4.99 5.37
C THR A 129 -10.94 -4.69 3.89
N LEU A 130 -10.86 -3.41 3.53
CA LEU A 130 -10.49 -2.96 2.20
C LEU A 130 -9.05 -2.48 2.24
N MET A 131 -8.20 -3.09 1.42
CA MET A 131 -6.78 -2.75 1.30
C MET A 131 -6.57 -2.06 -0.05
N VAL A 132 -6.33 -0.75 -0.03
CA VAL A 132 -6.11 0.06 -1.25
C VAL A 132 -4.61 0.23 -1.44
N PHE A 133 -4.05 -0.49 -2.41
CA PHE A 133 -2.64 -0.46 -2.73
C PHE A 133 -2.36 0.52 -3.87
N GLY A 134 -1.67 1.61 -3.54
CA GLY A 134 -1.39 2.71 -4.46
C GLY A 134 -0.03 2.56 -5.14
N LEU A 135 -0.03 2.00 -6.34
CA LEU A 135 1.15 1.89 -7.21
C LEU A 135 0.98 2.70 -8.51
N ASP A 136 -0.10 3.45 -8.62
CA ASP A 136 -0.30 4.41 -9.69
C ASP A 136 0.62 5.61 -9.50
N HIS A 137 1.14 6.13 -10.61
CA HIS A 137 2.03 7.29 -10.59
C HIS A 137 1.26 8.60 -10.72
N LEU A 138 1.77 9.66 -10.10
CA LEU A 138 1.19 11.01 -10.16
C LEU A 138 0.86 11.47 -11.58
N VAL A 139 1.71 11.14 -12.56
CA VAL A 139 1.51 11.56 -13.96
C VAL A 139 0.29 10.91 -14.64
N SER A 140 -0.28 9.85 -14.08
CA SER A 140 -1.50 9.25 -14.59
C SER A 140 -2.76 9.97 -14.12
N GLU A 141 -2.62 10.90 -13.16
CA GLU A 141 -3.71 11.71 -12.60
C GLU A 141 -4.90 10.87 -12.12
N GLN A 142 -4.63 9.63 -11.71
CA GLN A 142 -5.66 8.77 -11.12
C GLN A 142 -6.07 9.32 -9.75
N GLU A 143 -7.33 9.69 -9.62
CA GLU A 143 -7.86 10.21 -8.36
C GLU A 143 -9.16 9.50 -7.96
N ALA A 144 -9.38 9.44 -6.66
CA ALA A 144 -10.64 8.96 -6.12
C ALA A 144 -11.73 10.00 -6.38
N ALA A 145 -12.81 9.56 -7.03
CA ALA A 145 -13.95 10.42 -7.29
C ALA A 145 -14.70 10.78 -5.98
N PRO A 146 -15.38 11.93 -5.92
CA PRO A 146 -16.17 12.31 -4.75
C PRO A 146 -17.16 11.23 -4.30
N GLU A 147 -17.75 10.52 -5.26
CA GLU A 147 -18.71 9.43 -5.02
C GLU A 147 -18.02 8.22 -4.36
N GLU A 148 -16.79 7.91 -4.75
CA GLU A 148 -16.00 6.83 -4.14
C GLU A 148 -15.62 7.19 -2.70
N ILE A 149 -15.19 8.44 -2.48
CA ILE A 149 -14.87 8.95 -1.14
C ILE A 149 -16.12 8.91 -0.24
N ALA A 150 -17.29 9.31 -0.76
CA ALA A 150 -18.56 9.25 -0.05
C ALA A 150 -18.94 7.80 0.31
N ALA A 151 -18.84 6.87 -0.65
CA ALA A 151 -19.13 5.45 -0.43
C ALA A 151 -18.21 4.84 0.64
N VAL A 152 -16.90 5.14 0.59
CA VAL A 152 -15.95 4.66 1.62
C VAL A 152 -16.26 5.29 2.98
N ARG A 153 -16.61 6.58 3.04
CA ARG A 153 -16.99 7.25 4.28
C ARG A 153 -18.24 6.62 4.91
N GLU A 154 -19.24 6.31 4.10
CA GLU A 154 -20.45 5.61 4.55
C GLU A 154 -20.12 4.18 5.02
N TRP A 155 -19.36 3.44 4.25
CA TRP A 155 -18.93 2.10 4.62
C TRP A 155 -18.16 2.07 5.94
N LEU A 156 -17.35 3.08 6.24
CA LEU A 156 -16.63 3.24 7.50
C LEU A 156 -17.55 3.57 8.69
N GLN A 157 -18.85 3.79 8.49
CA GLN A 157 -19.83 3.89 9.61
C GLN A 157 -20.20 2.50 10.14
N ARG A 158 -19.86 1.43 9.45
CA ARG A 158 -20.11 0.06 9.90
C ARG A 158 -19.03 -0.34 10.91
N GLU A 159 -19.46 -0.91 12.05
CA GLU A 159 -18.54 -1.48 13.04
C GLU A 159 -17.66 -2.56 12.43
N GLY A 160 -16.44 -2.66 12.93
CA GLY A 160 -15.48 -3.66 12.53
C GLY A 160 -14.87 -3.49 11.15
N THR A 161 -15.27 -2.47 10.37
CA THR A 161 -14.61 -2.18 9.09
C THR A 161 -13.20 -1.63 9.30
N CYS A 162 -12.30 -1.97 8.39
CA CYS A 162 -10.93 -1.47 8.36
C CYS A 162 -10.54 -1.08 6.94
N LEU A 163 -10.20 0.19 6.75
CA LEU A 163 -9.61 0.69 5.52
C LEU A 163 -8.10 0.75 5.68
N LEU A 164 -7.38 -0.09 4.95
CA LEU A 164 -5.93 0.02 4.84
C LEU A 164 -5.60 0.82 3.58
N LEU A 165 -4.87 1.90 3.75
CA LEU A 165 -4.36 2.75 2.68
C LEU A 165 -2.85 2.56 2.57
N GLY A 166 -2.40 2.06 1.43
CA GLY A 166 -0.99 1.76 1.15
C GLY A 166 -0.45 2.56 -0.03
N PRO A 167 -0.34 3.90 0.07
CA PRO A 167 0.36 4.65 -0.95
C PRO A 167 1.84 4.32 -0.88
N HIS A 168 2.44 4.08 -2.05
CA HIS A 168 3.88 3.88 -2.12
C HIS A 168 4.61 5.23 -1.93
N HIS A 169 5.92 5.19 -1.70
CA HIS A 169 6.74 6.36 -1.35
C HIS A 169 7.00 7.31 -2.52
N ASP A 170 7.53 8.48 -2.18
CA ASP A 170 8.15 9.42 -3.12
C ASP A 170 9.66 9.25 -3.13
N VAL A 171 10.31 9.54 -4.27
CA VAL A 171 11.75 9.67 -4.40
C VAL A 171 12.06 10.90 -5.26
N GLY A 172 12.93 11.76 -4.78
CA GLY A 172 13.37 12.95 -5.49
C GLY A 172 12.27 13.97 -5.76
N PHE A 173 11.23 14.02 -4.91
CA PHE A 173 10.11 14.95 -5.06
C PHE A 173 10.51 16.35 -4.53
N THR A 174 11.56 16.90 -5.09
CA THR A 174 12.09 18.24 -4.78
C THR A 174 12.70 18.87 -6.03
N GLU A 175 12.67 20.18 -6.12
CA GLU A 175 13.35 20.94 -7.20
C GLU A 175 14.85 21.15 -6.91
N ASP A 176 15.29 20.98 -5.68
CA ASP A 176 16.70 21.02 -5.31
C ASP A 176 17.42 19.77 -5.83
N LEU A 177 18.30 19.95 -6.81
CA LEU A 177 19.03 18.85 -7.45
C LEU A 177 19.95 18.10 -6.47
N LYS A 178 20.55 18.79 -5.51
CA LYS A 178 21.42 18.17 -4.51
C LYS A 178 20.60 17.26 -3.59
N GLN A 179 19.49 17.77 -3.08
CA GLN A 179 18.59 17.00 -2.25
C GLN A 179 18.02 15.80 -3.05
N ARG A 180 17.59 16.02 -4.29
CA ARG A 180 17.11 14.96 -5.17
C ARG A 180 18.14 13.85 -5.34
N GLN A 181 19.39 14.21 -5.58
CA GLN A 181 20.49 13.24 -5.69
C GLN A 181 20.70 12.46 -4.39
N GLN A 182 20.65 13.14 -3.23
CA GLN A 182 20.76 12.47 -1.93
C GLN A 182 19.61 11.46 -1.72
N GLU A 183 18.38 11.85 -2.03
CA GLU A 183 17.23 10.94 -1.92
C GLU A 183 17.40 9.70 -2.80
N TYR A 184 17.87 9.84 -4.05
CA TYR A 184 18.12 8.71 -4.94
C TYR A 184 19.25 7.81 -4.45
N LEU A 185 20.35 8.38 -3.97
CA LEU A 185 21.46 7.60 -3.42
C LEU A 185 21.05 6.83 -2.16
N HIS A 186 20.24 7.46 -1.31
CA HIS A 186 19.68 6.80 -0.13
C HIS A 186 18.75 5.65 -0.50
N HIS A 187 17.88 5.89 -1.46
CA HIS A 187 16.96 4.89 -1.98
C HIS A 187 17.70 3.69 -2.61
N GLY A 188 18.83 3.95 -3.23
CA GLY A 188 19.67 2.92 -3.87
C GLY A 188 19.81 3.07 -5.37
N ASP A 189 19.29 4.16 -5.93
CA ASP A 189 19.44 4.47 -7.35
C ASP A 189 20.76 5.18 -7.61
N ALA A 190 21.45 4.80 -8.68
CA ALA A 190 22.73 5.40 -9.04
C ALA A 190 22.60 6.69 -9.87
N LEU A 191 21.50 6.87 -10.54
CA LEU A 191 21.19 8.00 -11.40
C LEU A 191 20.17 8.91 -10.71
N VAL A 192 20.19 10.19 -11.06
CA VAL A 192 19.21 11.19 -10.61
C VAL A 192 18.12 11.32 -11.67
N PRO A 193 17.15 10.40 -11.70
CA PRO A 193 16.06 10.47 -12.63
C PRO A 193 15.10 11.59 -12.26
N ARG A 194 14.01 11.73 -13.01
CA ARG A 194 12.94 12.64 -12.64
C ARG A 194 12.22 12.16 -11.38
N GLN A 195 11.50 13.08 -10.75
CA GLN A 195 10.72 12.80 -9.55
C GLN A 195 9.84 11.58 -9.70
N GLN A 196 9.87 10.71 -8.69
CA GLN A 196 8.97 9.56 -8.58
C GLN A 196 7.98 9.82 -7.44
N ARG A 197 6.70 9.69 -7.74
CA ARG A 197 5.63 9.79 -6.75
C ARG A 197 4.53 8.79 -7.07
N PHE A 198 4.32 7.87 -6.16
CA PHE A 198 3.36 6.79 -6.31
C PHE A 198 2.16 6.95 -5.38
N GLY A 199 1.05 6.29 -5.76
CA GLY A 199 -0.15 6.23 -4.94
C GLY A 199 -0.99 7.49 -5.01
N GLN A 200 -1.08 8.13 -6.17
CA GLN A 200 -1.89 9.33 -6.35
C GLN A 200 -3.37 9.09 -5.99
N TYR A 201 -3.93 7.98 -6.44
CA TYR A 201 -5.30 7.59 -6.08
C TYR A 201 -5.48 7.47 -4.56
N THR A 202 -4.56 6.73 -3.90
CA THR A 202 -4.63 6.52 -2.46
C THR A 202 -4.43 7.83 -1.68
N ARG A 203 -3.54 8.71 -2.15
CA ARG A 203 -3.34 10.05 -1.58
C ARG A 203 -4.59 10.92 -1.70
N SER A 204 -5.27 10.88 -2.85
CA SER A 204 -6.52 11.62 -3.06
C SER A 204 -7.63 11.08 -2.15
N MET A 205 -7.70 9.76 -1.95
CA MET A 205 -8.61 9.13 -0.99
C MET A 205 -8.30 9.57 0.44
N MET A 206 -7.02 9.56 0.85
CA MET A 206 -6.59 10.05 2.16
C MET A 206 -7.05 11.50 2.39
N LYS A 207 -6.78 12.37 1.41
CA LYS A 207 -7.20 13.78 1.46
C LYS A 207 -8.72 13.91 1.56
N GLY A 208 -9.47 13.17 0.74
CA GLY A 208 -10.93 13.20 0.71
C GLY A 208 -11.56 12.69 2.01
N LEU A 209 -10.93 11.76 2.69
CA LEU A 209 -11.38 11.24 3.99
C LEU A 209 -10.93 12.12 5.17
N GLY A 210 -10.08 13.12 4.94
CA GLY A 210 -9.53 13.96 5.99
C GLY A 210 -8.49 13.23 6.86
N VAL A 211 -7.74 12.30 6.29
CA VAL A 211 -6.63 11.62 6.98
C VAL A 211 -5.48 12.61 7.16
N PRO A 212 -5.10 12.95 8.41
CA PRO A 212 -4.09 13.97 8.66
C PRO A 212 -2.66 13.40 8.59
N VAL A 213 -2.36 12.73 7.49
CA VAL A 213 -1.07 12.09 7.25
C VAL A 213 -0.65 12.33 5.80
N ILE A 214 0.62 12.61 5.59
CA ILE A 214 1.25 12.69 4.27
C ILE A 214 2.29 11.58 4.20
N ASN A 215 2.27 10.76 3.15
CA ASN A 215 3.37 9.83 2.90
C ASN A 215 4.46 10.54 2.10
N GLN A 216 5.69 10.35 2.55
CA GLN A 216 6.89 10.98 2.00
C GLN A 216 7.99 9.94 1.83
N TYR A 217 9.05 10.33 1.20
CA TYR A 217 10.35 9.66 1.09
C TYR A 217 10.32 8.13 1.00
N GLY A 218 11.17 7.58 0.17
CA GLY A 218 11.55 6.19 0.21
C GLY A 218 12.78 6.03 1.12
N LEU A 219 12.56 5.79 2.40
CA LEU A 219 13.65 5.67 3.36
C LEU A 219 14.12 4.23 3.50
N ARG A 220 15.43 4.05 3.51
CA ARG A 220 16.06 2.75 3.65
C ARG A 220 16.07 2.31 5.12
N PRO A 221 15.52 1.14 5.45
CA PRO A 221 15.63 0.58 6.78
C PRO A 221 17.09 0.27 7.17
N ALA A 222 17.44 0.54 8.42
CA ALA A 222 18.71 0.13 8.99
C ALA A 222 18.84 -1.40 9.04
N LEU A 223 20.07 -1.88 8.99
CA LEU A 223 20.40 -3.28 9.20
C LEU A 223 20.96 -3.51 10.61
N VAL A 224 20.72 -4.69 11.14
CA VAL A 224 21.43 -5.14 12.35
C VAL A 224 22.92 -5.25 12.04
N LYS A 225 23.76 -4.57 12.82
CA LYS A 225 25.19 -4.48 12.59
C LYS A 225 25.83 -5.85 12.35
N GLY A 226 26.58 -5.97 11.26
CA GLY A 226 27.27 -7.20 10.87
C GLY A 226 26.36 -8.30 10.26
N THR A 227 25.11 -7.97 9.96
CA THR A 227 24.15 -8.90 9.35
C THR A 227 23.48 -8.29 8.12
N ARG A 228 22.65 -9.09 7.44
CA ARG A 228 21.73 -8.61 6.38
C ARG A 228 20.30 -8.49 6.89
N GLN A 229 20.09 -8.60 8.19
CA GLN A 229 18.74 -8.53 8.77
C GLN A 229 18.34 -7.07 8.98
N ILE A 230 17.10 -6.73 8.65
CA ILE A 230 16.53 -5.44 8.99
C ILE A 230 16.47 -5.26 10.50
N ALA A 231 16.83 -4.07 10.96
CA ALA A 231 16.69 -3.71 12.37
C ALA A 231 15.21 -3.83 12.81
N PRO A 232 14.96 -4.32 14.04
CA PRO A 232 13.61 -4.44 14.56
C PRO A 232 12.86 -3.10 14.53
N LEU A 233 11.54 -3.19 14.38
CA LEU A 233 10.64 -2.05 14.51
C LEU A 233 10.60 -1.57 15.96
N THR A 234 10.56 -0.27 16.17
CA THR A 234 10.11 0.35 17.43
C THR A 234 8.59 0.32 17.44
N ILE A 235 7.99 -0.55 18.26
CA ILE A 235 6.54 -0.76 18.29
C ILE A 235 5.94 -0.12 19.54
N ASN A 236 4.92 0.71 19.35
CA ASN A 236 4.13 1.27 20.44
C ASN A 236 3.03 0.28 20.85
N ARG A 237 3.32 -0.57 21.82
CA ARG A 237 2.40 -1.62 22.29
C ARG A 237 1.17 -1.08 23.00
N ASP A 238 1.28 0.08 23.63
CA ASP A 238 0.18 0.69 24.37
C ASP A 238 -0.91 1.23 23.43
N LEU A 239 -0.50 1.62 22.22
CA LEU A 239 -1.44 2.09 21.18
C LEU A 239 -1.96 0.95 20.30
N ASP A 240 -1.32 -0.20 20.27
CA ASP A 240 -1.73 -1.38 19.48
C ASP A 240 -2.81 -2.20 20.22
N ILE A 241 -3.91 -1.58 20.57
CA ILE A 241 -4.99 -2.23 21.31
C ILE A 241 -5.73 -3.33 20.53
N LEU A 242 -5.58 -3.36 19.21
CA LEU A 242 -6.09 -4.43 18.34
C LEU A 242 -5.11 -5.59 18.18
N GLU A 243 -3.96 -5.51 18.82
CA GLU A 243 -2.88 -6.52 18.76
C GLU A 243 -2.41 -6.85 17.33
N LEU A 244 -2.51 -5.86 16.42
CA LEU A 244 -2.09 -6.00 15.03
C LEU A 244 -0.62 -6.39 14.90
N LEU A 245 0.20 -5.92 15.83
CA LEU A 245 1.64 -6.13 15.86
C LEU A 245 2.07 -7.19 16.87
N ASN A 246 1.13 -7.94 17.44
CA ASN A 246 1.48 -9.03 18.36
C ASN A 246 2.28 -10.10 17.61
N GLY A 247 3.47 -10.43 18.14
CA GLY A 247 4.42 -11.36 17.50
C GLY A 247 5.15 -10.81 16.28
N VAL A 248 4.91 -9.55 15.89
CA VAL A 248 5.63 -8.86 14.79
C VAL A 248 6.90 -8.22 15.33
N SER A 249 8.01 -8.36 14.61
CA SER A 249 9.30 -7.75 14.96
C SER A 249 9.87 -6.87 13.84
N THR A 250 9.65 -7.24 12.59
CA THR A 250 10.13 -6.50 11.41
C THR A 250 9.08 -6.58 10.30
N PHE A 251 9.09 -5.60 9.41
CA PHE A 251 8.49 -5.75 8.10
C PHE A 251 9.45 -6.47 7.14
N ASN A 252 9.05 -6.69 5.89
CA ASN A 252 9.89 -7.43 4.95
C ASN A 252 11.19 -6.65 4.61
N PHE A 253 12.14 -7.36 3.97
CA PHE A 253 13.38 -6.75 3.49
C PHE A 253 13.12 -5.91 2.24
N HIS A 254 12.22 -4.94 2.35
CA HIS A 254 12.05 -3.94 1.31
C HIS A 254 13.20 -2.92 1.42
N PRO A 255 13.89 -2.59 0.31
CA PRO A 255 15.03 -1.68 0.35
C PRO A 255 14.65 -0.26 0.76
N HIS A 256 13.37 0.08 0.76
CA HIS A 256 12.85 1.39 1.14
C HIS A 256 11.38 1.29 1.53
N LEU A 257 10.96 2.11 2.46
CA LEU A 257 9.57 2.23 2.92
C LEU A 257 9.20 3.72 3.02
N PRO A 258 7.92 4.07 2.86
CA PRO A 258 7.49 5.45 3.02
C PRO A 258 7.58 5.92 4.47
N HIS A 259 7.90 7.19 4.65
CA HIS A 259 7.65 7.89 5.90
C HIS A 259 6.23 8.47 5.91
N TYR A 260 5.47 8.16 6.95
CA TYR A 260 4.16 8.73 7.20
C TYR A 260 4.26 9.92 8.16
N ALA A 261 4.33 11.15 7.58
CA ALA A 261 4.39 12.38 8.36
C ALA A 261 2.99 12.77 8.86
N LEU A 262 2.87 13.03 10.15
CA LEU A 262 1.63 13.54 10.72
C LEU A 262 1.49 15.03 10.40
N THR A 263 0.29 15.46 10.01
CA THR A 263 -0.07 16.87 9.81
C THR A 263 -0.92 17.43 10.94
N THR A 264 -1.01 16.69 12.05
CA THR A 264 -1.76 17.06 13.25
C THR A 264 -0.95 16.75 14.50
N GLU A 265 -1.18 17.51 15.55
CA GLU A 265 -0.68 17.23 16.89
C GLU A 265 -1.64 16.35 17.72
N ASP A 266 -2.82 16.06 17.21
CA ASP A 266 -3.81 15.21 17.87
C ASP A 266 -3.41 13.74 17.85
N THR A 267 -2.65 13.33 18.85
CA THR A 267 -2.21 11.94 19.04
C THR A 267 -3.33 11.02 19.57
N LYS A 268 -4.50 11.55 19.92
CA LYS A 268 -5.63 10.72 20.37
C LYS A 268 -6.37 10.09 19.21
N SER A 269 -6.37 10.75 18.05
CA SER A 269 -7.05 10.27 16.85
C SER A 269 -6.13 9.61 15.84
N VAL A 270 -4.79 9.77 15.98
CA VAL A 270 -3.78 9.26 15.06
C VAL A 270 -2.64 8.63 15.84
N HIS A 271 -2.52 7.33 15.75
CA HIS A 271 -1.54 6.55 16.50
C HIS A 271 -0.40 6.08 15.59
N VAL A 272 0.82 6.47 15.91
CA VAL A 272 2.03 5.86 15.31
C VAL A 272 2.25 4.51 15.98
N LEU A 273 1.92 3.43 15.27
CA LEU A 273 2.07 2.07 15.80
C LEU A 273 3.52 1.59 15.71
N THR A 274 4.20 1.92 14.58
CA THR A 274 5.59 1.51 14.40
C THR A 274 6.44 2.64 13.86
N ARG A 275 7.71 2.64 14.29
CA ARG A 275 8.81 3.35 13.64
C ARG A 275 9.86 2.36 13.19
N GLN A 276 10.46 2.65 12.06
CA GLN A 276 11.55 1.87 11.49
C GLN A 276 12.86 2.67 11.64
N PRO A 277 13.93 2.10 12.23
CA PRO A 277 15.24 2.71 12.19
C PRO A 277 15.74 2.93 10.77
N ILE A 278 16.40 4.07 10.51
CA ILE A 278 16.90 4.49 9.20
C ILE A 278 18.34 4.02 9.02
N ASP A 279 18.73 3.66 7.80
CA ASP A 279 20.12 3.44 7.40
C ASP A 279 20.87 4.78 7.45
N LEU A 280 21.58 5.05 8.53
CA LEU A 280 22.35 6.28 8.75
C LEU A 280 23.66 6.33 7.96
N GLU A 281 24.09 5.24 7.34
CA GLU A 281 25.30 5.20 6.51
C GLU A 281 25.06 5.85 5.14
N ARG A 282 23.80 6.10 4.78
CA ARG A 282 23.42 6.73 3.53
C ARG A 282 22.89 8.14 3.76
N PRO A 283 23.44 9.14 3.06
CA PRO A 283 23.00 10.53 3.21
C PRO A 283 21.56 10.69 2.77
N HIS A 284 20.79 11.44 3.55
CA HIS A 284 19.42 11.86 3.22
C HIS A 284 19.13 13.14 4.02
N PRO A 285 18.39 14.12 3.47
CA PRO A 285 18.05 15.34 4.21
C PRO A 285 17.38 15.08 5.55
N PHE A 286 16.55 14.02 5.62
CA PHE A 286 15.87 13.58 6.84
C PHE A 286 16.85 13.06 7.90
N VAL A 287 17.92 12.35 7.48
CA VAL A 287 19.01 11.90 8.35
C VAL A 287 19.88 13.08 8.79
N GLU A 288 20.22 13.99 7.87
CA GLU A 288 21.00 15.20 8.17
C GLU A 288 20.27 16.11 9.18
N ALA A 289 18.94 16.11 9.19
CA ALA A 289 18.13 16.77 10.19
C ALA A 289 18.13 16.09 11.57
N GLY A 290 18.89 15.00 11.75
CA GLY A 290 19.05 14.27 13.01
C GLY A 290 17.96 13.21 13.27
N THR A 291 17.16 12.87 12.29
CA THR A 291 16.11 11.85 12.42
C THR A 291 16.72 10.47 12.24
N THR A 292 16.47 9.58 13.21
CA THR A 292 17.04 8.22 13.25
C THR A 292 16.01 7.13 13.00
N GLU A 293 14.73 7.48 13.01
CA GLU A 293 13.61 6.58 12.78
C GLU A 293 12.53 7.28 11.96
N PHE A 294 11.73 6.53 11.22
CA PHE A 294 10.58 7.04 10.49
C PHE A 294 9.31 6.25 10.78
N ASN A 295 8.17 6.93 10.71
CA ASN A 295 6.88 6.29 10.92
C ASN A 295 6.55 5.36 9.77
N SER A 296 6.35 4.07 10.04
CA SER A 296 6.14 3.03 9.04
C SER A 296 4.74 2.39 9.08
N CYS A 297 4.00 2.58 10.19
CA CYS A 297 2.60 2.17 10.30
C CYS A 297 1.82 3.14 11.20
N ILE A 298 0.71 3.64 10.67
CA ILE A 298 -0.19 4.56 11.37
C ILE A 298 -1.57 3.93 11.50
N TRP A 299 -2.18 4.06 12.65
CA TRP A 299 -3.55 3.64 12.90
C TRP A 299 -4.40 4.79 13.39
N MET A 300 -5.57 4.94 12.79
CA MET A 300 -6.64 5.83 13.25
C MET A 300 -7.77 4.96 13.80
N PRO A 301 -7.95 4.89 15.11
CA PRO A 301 -8.99 4.09 15.75
C PRO A 301 -10.39 4.56 15.35
N SER A 302 -11.40 3.73 15.65
CA SER A 302 -12.79 4.15 15.59
C SER A 302 -13.04 5.35 16.49
N THR A 303 -13.98 6.19 16.08
CA THR A 303 -14.39 7.39 16.81
C THR A 303 -15.92 7.47 16.90
N THR A 304 -16.45 8.42 17.60
CA THR A 304 -17.91 8.69 17.63
C THR A 304 -18.47 9.09 16.27
N ARG A 305 -17.61 9.54 15.34
CA ARG A 305 -17.99 9.95 13.98
C ARG A 305 -17.68 8.89 12.92
N ARG A 306 -16.93 7.86 13.25
CA ARG A 306 -16.50 6.79 12.36
C ARG A 306 -16.32 5.51 13.18
N ALA A 307 -17.18 4.54 12.93
CA ALA A 307 -17.12 3.25 13.63
C ALA A 307 -15.99 2.33 13.14
N GLY A 308 -15.58 2.46 11.88
CA GLY A 308 -14.47 1.72 11.30
C GLY A 308 -13.10 2.31 11.61
N HIS A 309 -12.06 1.57 11.30
CA HIS A 309 -10.66 1.93 11.48
C HIS A 309 -10.00 2.34 10.15
N ILE A 310 -8.98 3.19 10.21
CA ILE A 310 -8.09 3.45 9.07
C ILE A 310 -6.67 3.07 9.48
N LEU A 311 -6.01 2.31 8.63
CA LEU A 311 -4.63 1.87 8.79
C LEU A 311 -3.81 2.37 7.59
N LEU A 312 -2.63 2.91 7.83
CA LEU A 312 -1.67 3.29 6.79
C LEU A 312 -0.45 2.40 6.94
N ALA A 313 -0.14 1.69 5.89
CA ALA A 313 1.05 0.83 5.79
C ALA A 313 1.38 0.62 4.32
N ASP A 314 2.65 0.52 3.97
CA ASP A 314 3.06 0.35 2.58
C ASP A 314 2.48 -0.93 1.96
N SER A 315 2.04 -0.83 0.71
CA SER A 315 1.54 -1.98 -0.05
C SER A 315 2.58 -3.10 -0.18
N THR A 316 3.86 -2.76 -0.19
CA THR A 316 4.95 -3.72 -0.39
C THR A 316 5.19 -4.65 0.80
N ILE A 317 4.68 -4.33 1.99
CA ILE A 317 4.74 -5.27 3.13
C ILE A 317 3.76 -6.44 3.01
N PHE A 318 2.93 -6.45 1.98
CA PHE A 318 2.01 -7.56 1.66
C PHE A 318 2.53 -8.46 0.54
N THR A 319 3.83 -8.37 0.23
CA THR A 319 4.50 -9.19 -0.79
C THR A 319 5.65 -10.01 -0.20
N THR A 320 5.98 -11.12 -0.85
CA THR A 320 7.13 -11.96 -0.52
C THR A 320 8.35 -11.68 -1.39
N LEU A 321 8.27 -10.71 -2.30
CA LEU A 321 9.36 -10.41 -3.25
C LEU A 321 10.68 -10.06 -2.56
N PHE A 322 10.63 -9.52 -1.35
CA PHE A 322 11.81 -9.04 -0.63
C PHE A 322 12.19 -9.91 0.58
N GLY A 323 11.62 -11.09 0.72
CA GLY A 323 11.93 -12.02 1.82
C GLY A 323 11.33 -11.59 3.17
N GLY A 324 11.90 -12.07 4.27
CA GLY A 324 11.52 -11.65 5.63
C GLY A 324 10.13 -12.09 6.09
N VAL A 325 9.62 -13.19 5.60
CA VAL A 325 8.20 -13.51 5.56
C VAL A 325 7.56 -13.84 6.92
N ALA A 326 8.29 -14.48 7.85
CA ALA A 326 7.68 -15.00 9.09
C ALA A 326 7.01 -13.91 9.95
N SER A 327 7.66 -12.76 10.14
CA SER A 327 7.08 -11.63 10.88
C SER A 327 5.88 -11.02 10.15
N LEU A 328 5.97 -10.95 8.81
CA LEU A 328 4.86 -10.47 7.96
C LEU A 328 3.66 -11.41 7.98
N GLU A 329 3.87 -12.71 7.92
CA GLU A 329 2.76 -13.67 8.03
C GLU A 329 2.00 -13.50 9.35
N THR A 330 2.72 -13.20 10.43
CA THR A 330 2.10 -12.90 11.72
C THR A 330 1.25 -11.62 11.62
N PHE A 331 1.78 -10.56 11.03
CA PHE A 331 1.03 -9.32 10.80
C PHE A 331 -0.20 -9.55 9.92
N TRP A 332 -0.07 -10.32 8.85
CA TRP A 332 -1.16 -10.64 7.94
C TRP A 332 -2.28 -11.45 8.63
N LYS A 333 -1.90 -12.42 9.47
CA LYS A 333 -2.86 -13.19 10.29
C LYS A 333 -3.61 -12.27 11.25
N ASN A 334 -2.89 -11.42 11.98
CA ASN A 334 -3.48 -10.48 12.91
C ASN A 334 -4.48 -9.53 12.21
N LEU A 335 -4.10 -8.99 11.05
CA LEU A 335 -5.00 -8.14 10.24
C LEU A 335 -6.24 -8.88 9.76
N ALA A 336 -6.08 -10.11 9.26
CA ALA A 336 -7.21 -10.92 8.75
C ALA A 336 -8.12 -11.47 9.86
N THR A 337 -7.67 -11.46 11.11
CA THR A 337 -8.45 -11.91 12.28
C THR A 337 -8.88 -10.80 13.20
N MET A 338 -8.68 -9.53 12.83
CA MET A 338 -9.19 -8.38 13.60
C MET A 338 -10.67 -8.58 13.99
N PRO A 339 -11.08 -8.17 15.19
CA PRO A 339 -12.48 -8.25 15.60
C PRO A 339 -13.43 -7.52 14.64
N LEU A 340 -14.61 -8.10 14.40
CA LEU A 340 -15.67 -7.48 13.59
C LEU A 340 -16.52 -6.48 14.40
N THR A 341 -16.19 -6.28 15.67
CA THR A 341 -16.87 -5.34 16.56
C THR A 341 -15.86 -4.35 17.11
N SER A 342 -16.26 -3.10 17.27
CA SER A 342 -15.41 -2.03 17.81
C SER A 342 -15.21 -2.12 19.32
N LYS A 343 -15.87 -3.05 20.01
CA LYS A 343 -15.71 -3.24 21.46
C LYS A 343 -14.43 -4.01 21.75
N VAL A 344 -13.32 -3.31 21.78
CA VAL A 344 -12.11 -3.82 22.43
C VAL A 344 -12.41 -3.83 23.94
N GLN A 345 -12.50 -5.02 24.53
CA GLN A 345 -12.55 -5.12 25.99
C GLN A 345 -11.21 -4.61 26.54
N PRO A 346 -11.21 -3.65 27.47
CA PRO A 346 -9.97 -3.24 28.10
C PRO A 346 -9.33 -4.49 28.74
N ARG A 347 -8.02 -4.66 28.54
CA ARG A 347 -7.27 -5.73 29.21
C ARG A 347 -7.59 -5.70 30.69
N SER A 348 -8.12 -6.78 31.23
CA SER A 348 -8.12 -6.98 32.66
C SER A 348 -6.65 -6.97 33.09
N THR A 349 -6.22 -5.95 33.79
CA THR A 349 -4.97 -5.94 34.54
C THR A 349 -5.06 -7.11 35.51
N GLN A 350 -4.56 -8.27 35.12
CA GLN A 350 -4.24 -9.31 36.09
C GLN A 350 -3.15 -8.71 36.98
N ALA A 351 -3.55 -8.29 38.15
CA ALA A 351 -2.63 -7.97 39.21
C ALA A 351 -1.77 -9.22 39.43
N VAL A 352 -0.50 -9.09 39.15
CA VAL A 352 0.51 -10.07 39.54
C VAL A 352 0.56 -9.98 41.07
N ALA A 353 -0.01 -10.98 41.72
CA ALA A 353 0.14 -11.20 43.16
C ALA A 353 1.49 -11.80 43.47
#